data_f6c2203f91109cf0d47948d5889ebf45
#
_entry.id   f6c2203f91109cf0d47948d5889ebf45
#
_cell.length_a   1.000
_cell.length_b   1.000
_cell.length_c   1.000
_cell.angle_alpha   90.00
_cell.angle_beta   90.00
_cell.angle_gamma   90.00
#
_symmetry.space_group_name_H-M   'P 1'
#
loop_
_entity.id
_entity.type
_entity.pdbx_description
1 polymer ?
#
loop_
_entity_poly.entity_id
_entity_poly.type
_entity_poly.pdbx_seq_one_letter_code
_entity_poly.pdbx_strand_id
1 'polypeptide(L)'
;MAKKSEIPFGAQFSPNQVDLPELLRIVHDHVGNRTKITAAIRDEFFATHSPAQPWKLADNTLLALRAYELLAEDGATPTAFAGELLTIADKPEVYERFAKHILVNLKGITFVETLATMQAAGEEINLHTLGKRLEQRGLHVPRGAVHLSSMRLWLAQAGIFDASIISGPRLYEVNQARLQELLGMGLDAIDGLTQLNAAQRAFLRALTRIAEPDPLVANKVADLASILYGVEYNHKELPKSVLFPLRDLGYIQAAKSTTGRGAKPYEVSRTLKFRQEISEPILTAVAEKAGLVPKELFEKPLSQILADLKSPNKHVKGLALELLAIYLTRLIDLDFKGWLLRGADSRDVEAEVIADHRHMPSNRWQIQCRNAKQVDMDDIATAVGRGFSFRPSFVLSVTTGCFMQRARHYANRAMQLSNLQILLIDTYDLINLASDERMIASILDRESRQAKAAKESQLTPLLA
;
A
#
# COMPACT_ATOMS: atom_id res chain seq x y z
N MET A 1 -20.07 23.57 -22.88
CA MET A 1 -20.27 22.73 -21.68
C MET A 1 -19.47 23.34 -20.54
N ALA A 2 -20.01 23.41 -19.31
CA ALA A 2 -19.23 23.84 -18.17
C ALA A 2 -18.11 22.81 -17.89
N LYS A 3 -16.90 23.29 -17.63
CA LYS A 3 -15.76 22.41 -17.33
C LYS A 3 -16.04 21.66 -16.02
N LYS A 4 -15.91 20.34 -16.03
CA LYS A 4 -16.13 19.48 -14.85
C LYS A 4 -15.02 19.79 -13.82
N SER A 5 -15.39 19.84 -12.53
CA SER A 5 -14.41 19.97 -11.44
C SER A 5 -13.48 18.74 -11.41
N GLU A 6 -12.20 19.01 -11.19
CA GLU A 6 -11.20 17.95 -10.95
C GLU A 6 -11.02 17.70 -9.43
N ILE A 7 -11.54 18.57 -8.60
CA ILE A 7 -11.67 18.37 -7.16
C ILE A 7 -13.01 17.69 -6.88
N PRO A 8 -13.09 16.67 -6.03
CA PRO A 8 -14.33 15.93 -5.74
C PRO A 8 -15.42 16.86 -5.21
N PHE A 9 -16.64 16.62 -5.63
CA PHE A 9 -17.81 17.29 -5.06
C PHE A 9 -17.95 16.96 -3.57
N GLY A 10 -17.94 17.95 -2.69
CA GLY A 10 -17.91 17.75 -1.23
C GLY A 10 -19.05 18.44 -0.48
N ALA A 11 -20.09 18.94 -1.17
CA ALA A 11 -21.22 19.54 -0.49
C ALA A 11 -21.95 18.53 0.39
N GLN A 12 -22.23 18.87 1.65
CA GLN A 12 -22.82 18.03 2.69
C GLN A 12 -22.02 16.74 2.98
N PHE A 13 -20.72 16.77 2.68
CA PHE A 13 -19.84 15.64 2.94
C PHE A 13 -18.54 16.14 3.59
N SER A 14 -18.64 16.40 4.89
CA SER A 14 -17.50 16.75 5.74
C SER A 14 -17.69 16.08 7.11
N PRO A 15 -16.61 15.89 7.89
CA PRO A 15 -16.70 15.26 9.21
C PRO A 15 -17.56 16.04 10.21
N ASN A 16 -17.86 17.31 9.94
CA ASN A 16 -18.78 18.12 10.75
C ASN A 16 -20.26 17.85 10.42
N GLN A 17 -20.54 17.17 9.34
CA GLN A 17 -21.90 16.92 8.84
C GLN A 17 -22.29 15.46 8.87
N VAL A 18 -21.32 14.56 8.65
CA VAL A 18 -21.57 13.12 8.58
C VAL A 18 -20.40 12.36 9.26
N ASP A 19 -20.73 11.27 9.91
CA ASP A 19 -19.78 10.29 10.39
C ASP A 19 -19.50 9.28 9.28
N LEU A 20 -18.24 9.15 8.83
CA LEU A 20 -17.91 8.31 7.67
C LEU A 20 -18.20 6.83 7.89
N PRO A 21 -17.76 6.19 9.01
CA PRO A 21 -18.10 4.80 9.28
C PRO A 21 -19.61 4.51 9.29
N GLU A 22 -20.38 5.37 9.95
CA GLU A 22 -21.84 5.24 10.03
C GLU A 22 -22.49 5.42 8.65
N LEU A 23 -22.04 6.40 7.88
CA LEU A 23 -22.51 6.64 6.52
C LEU A 23 -22.27 5.43 5.60
N LEU A 24 -21.07 4.82 5.70
CA LEU A 24 -20.74 3.63 4.93
C LEU A 24 -21.59 2.42 5.36
N ARG A 25 -21.91 2.28 6.64
CA ARG A 25 -22.80 1.24 7.16
C ARG A 25 -24.22 1.40 6.58
N ILE A 26 -24.77 2.62 6.57
CA ILE A 26 -26.09 2.91 5.96
C ILE A 26 -26.11 2.49 4.48
N VAL A 27 -25.04 2.80 3.74
CA VAL A 27 -24.92 2.40 2.32
C VAL A 27 -24.88 0.89 2.18
N HIS A 28 -24.12 0.21 3.03
CA HIS A 28 -24.02 -1.25 3.02
C HIS A 28 -25.34 -1.95 3.35
N ASP A 29 -26.08 -1.47 4.36
CA ASP A 29 -27.33 -2.08 4.81
C ASP A 29 -28.46 -1.93 3.77
N HIS A 30 -28.31 -1.00 2.83
CA HIS A 30 -29.31 -0.70 1.80
C HIS A 30 -28.76 -0.80 0.37
N VAL A 31 -27.72 -1.63 0.16
CA VAL A 31 -27.08 -1.84 -1.15
C VAL A 31 -28.11 -2.03 -2.27
N GLY A 32 -27.89 -1.34 -3.39
CA GLY A 32 -28.74 -1.40 -4.58
C GLY A 32 -30.05 -0.61 -4.48
N ASN A 33 -30.36 0.00 -3.33
CA ASN A 33 -31.60 0.77 -3.16
C ASN A 33 -31.33 2.24 -2.80
N ARG A 34 -31.07 3.05 -3.84
CA ARG A 34 -30.76 4.48 -3.69
C ARG A 34 -31.79 5.23 -2.84
N THR A 35 -33.08 4.94 -3.01
CA THR A 35 -34.16 5.64 -2.28
C THR A 35 -34.06 5.37 -0.77
N LYS A 36 -33.80 4.10 -0.38
CA LYS A 36 -33.63 3.75 1.03
C LYS A 36 -32.35 4.36 1.61
N ILE A 37 -31.25 4.34 0.85
CA ILE A 37 -29.99 4.98 1.27
C ILE A 37 -30.23 6.47 1.51
N THR A 38 -30.85 7.19 0.56
CA THR A 38 -31.14 8.63 0.71
C THR A 38 -32.03 8.90 1.93
N ALA A 39 -33.06 8.09 2.15
CA ALA A 39 -33.95 8.24 3.31
C ALA A 39 -33.18 8.03 4.63
N ALA A 40 -32.38 6.98 4.72
CA ALA A 40 -31.59 6.68 5.92
C ALA A 40 -30.54 7.78 6.21
N ILE A 41 -29.84 8.27 5.18
CA ILE A 41 -28.89 9.40 5.33
C ILE A 41 -29.62 10.66 5.82
N ARG A 42 -30.80 10.96 5.25
CA ARG A 42 -31.61 12.08 5.69
C ARG A 42 -31.99 11.97 7.17
N ASP A 43 -32.48 10.82 7.56
CA ASP A 43 -33.01 10.59 8.91
C ASP A 43 -31.88 10.61 9.95
N GLU A 44 -30.72 10.06 9.62
CA GLU A 44 -29.57 10.01 10.53
C GLU A 44 -28.87 11.38 10.68
N PHE A 45 -28.57 12.05 9.56
CA PHE A 45 -27.68 13.23 9.61
C PHE A 45 -28.41 14.56 9.42
N PHE A 46 -29.62 14.58 8.86
CA PHE A 46 -30.28 15.83 8.47
C PHE A 46 -31.71 16.00 8.99
N ALA A 47 -32.19 15.14 9.89
CA ALA A 47 -33.55 15.16 10.41
C ALA A 47 -33.94 16.51 11.07
N THR A 48 -33.00 17.18 11.68
CA THR A 48 -33.22 18.46 12.39
C THR A 48 -33.21 19.69 11.48
N HIS A 49 -32.91 19.50 10.17
CA HIS A 49 -32.88 20.59 9.21
C HIS A 49 -34.28 20.98 8.72
N SER A 50 -34.44 22.21 8.19
CA SER A 50 -35.72 22.70 7.67
C SER A 50 -36.37 21.71 6.69
N PRO A 51 -37.70 21.48 6.77
CA PRO A 51 -38.40 20.43 6.01
C PRO A 51 -38.18 20.45 4.48
N ALA A 52 -37.87 21.60 3.91
CA ALA A 52 -37.65 21.72 2.47
C ALA A 52 -36.26 21.23 1.98
N GLN A 53 -35.30 21.01 2.89
CA GLN A 53 -33.89 20.76 2.52
C GLN A 53 -33.31 19.37 2.86
N PRO A 54 -33.82 18.58 3.83
CA PRO A 54 -33.16 17.34 4.25
C PRO A 54 -32.92 16.35 3.12
N TRP A 55 -33.87 16.18 2.20
CA TRP A 55 -33.73 15.32 1.02
C TRP A 55 -32.62 15.79 0.09
N LYS A 56 -32.57 17.11 -0.16
CA LYS A 56 -31.51 17.69 -1.01
C LYS A 56 -30.13 17.53 -0.37
N LEU A 57 -30.03 17.66 0.95
CA LEU A 57 -28.77 17.46 1.67
C LEU A 57 -28.32 16.01 1.57
N ALA A 58 -29.22 15.04 1.75
CA ALA A 58 -28.94 13.61 1.59
C ALA A 58 -28.53 13.24 0.14
N ASP A 59 -29.22 13.78 -0.87
CA ASP A 59 -28.82 13.60 -2.27
C ASP A 59 -27.45 14.20 -2.58
N ASN A 60 -27.12 15.36 -2.04
CA ASN A 60 -25.78 15.95 -2.18
C ASN A 60 -24.71 15.08 -1.53
N THR A 61 -25.02 14.45 -0.38
CA THR A 61 -24.12 13.48 0.27
C THR A 61 -23.87 12.28 -0.62
N LEU A 62 -24.89 11.73 -1.30
CA LEU A 62 -24.71 10.65 -2.26
C LEU A 62 -23.85 11.07 -3.46
N LEU A 63 -24.04 12.27 -3.98
CA LEU A 63 -23.19 12.79 -5.06
C LEU A 63 -21.74 12.93 -4.60
N ALA A 64 -21.55 13.34 -3.35
CA ALA A 64 -20.22 13.44 -2.76
C ALA A 64 -19.57 12.06 -2.56
N LEU A 65 -20.31 11.06 -2.06
CA LEU A 65 -19.81 9.69 -1.95
C LEU A 65 -19.32 9.13 -3.30
N ARG A 66 -20.05 9.41 -4.39
CA ARG A 66 -19.60 9.04 -5.74
C ARG A 66 -18.35 9.80 -6.16
N ALA A 67 -18.30 11.12 -5.89
CA ALA A 67 -17.15 11.95 -6.24
C ALA A 67 -15.88 11.55 -5.47
N TYR A 68 -16.04 11.02 -4.25
CA TYR A 68 -14.95 10.48 -3.42
C TYR A 68 -14.71 8.98 -3.65
N GLU A 69 -15.30 8.41 -4.70
CA GLU A 69 -15.13 7.00 -5.11
C GLU A 69 -15.55 5.98 -4.04
N LEU A 70 -16.51 6.34 -3.19
CA LEU A 70 -17.09 5.45 -2.18
C LEU A 70 -18.37 4.76 -2.68
N LEU A 71 -19.05 5.34 -3.67
CA LEU A 71 -20.18 4.75 -4.40
C LEU A 71 -19.86 4.60 -5.88
N ALA A 72 -20.38 3.55 -6.48
CA ALA A 72 -20.35 3.32 -7.91
C ALA A 72 -21.21 4.34 -8.68
N GLU A 73 -21.13 4.34 -10.01
CA GLU A 73 -21.86 5.26 -10.89
C GLU A 73 -23.41 5.16 -10.75
N ASP A 74 -23.92 4.01 -10.32
CA ASP A 74 -25.37 3.79 -10.05
C ASP A 74 -25.87 4.58 -8.82
N GLY A 75 -24.95 5.06 -7.98
CA GLY A 75 -25.24 5.81 -6.75
C GLY A 75 -25.93 4.99 -5.65
N ALA A 76 -25.82 3.65 -5.69
CA ALA A 76 -26.46 2.74 -4.76
C ALA A 76 -25.58 1.55 -4.35
N THR A 77 -24.51 1.27 -5.10
CA THR A 77 -23.58 0.18 -4.82
C THR A 77 -22.28 0.73 -4.23
N PRO A 78 -21.83 0.28 -3.03
CA PRO A 78 -20.55 0.67 -2.49
C PRO A 78 -19.42 0.14 -3.38
N THR A 79 -18.33 0.92 -3.51
CA THR A 79 -17.13 0.49 -4.19
C THR A 79 -16.35 -0.54 -3.36
N ALA A 80 -15.39 -1.24 -3.97
CA ALA A 80 -14.47 -2.11 -3.25
C ALA A 80 -13.74 -1.36 -2.12
N PHE A 81 -13.35 -0.10 -2.37
CA PHE A 81 -12.71 0.75 -1.38
C PHE A 81 -13.63 1.09 -0.20
N ALA A 82 -14.90 1.38 -0.44
CA ALA A 82 -15.88 1.58 0.64
C ALA A 82 -16.07 0.31 1.48
N GLY A 83 -16.11 -0.87 0.83
CA GLY A 83 -16.14 -2.17 1.51
C GLY A 83 -14.89 -2.41 2.36
N GLU A 84 -13.71 -2.02 1.87
CA GLU A 84 -12.46 -2.06 2.62
C GLU A 84 -12.53 -1.21 3.91
N LEU A 85 -13.00 0.03 3.81
CA LEU A 85 -13.13 0.93 4.96
C LEU A 85 -14.08 0.37 6.03
N LEU A 86 -15.13 -0.34 5.65
CA LEU A 86 -16.07 -0.99 6.58
C LEU A 86 -15.47 -2.14 7.38
N THR A 87 -14.40 -2.75 6.90
CA THR A 87 -13.71 -3.85 7.63
C THR A 87 -12.79 -3.35 8.74
N ILE A 88 -12.49 -2.06 8.77
CA ILE A 88 -11.59 -1.43 9.75
C ILE A 88 -12.39 -1.11 11.02
N ALA A 89 -12.01 -1.72 12.14
CA ALA A 89 -12.68 -1.52 13.41
C ALA A 89 -12.28 -0.19 14.11
N ASP A 90 -11.06 0.27 13.86
CA ASP A 90 -10.53 1.50 14.47
C ASP A 90 -10.90 2.73 13.63
N LYS A 91 -11.69 3.62 14.21
CA LYS A 91 -12.17 4.83 13.53
C LYS A 91 -11.05 5.79 13.07
N PRO A 92 -10.00 6.08 13.83
CA PRO A 92 -8.83 6.79 13.37
C PRO A 92 -8.22 6.15 12.12
N GLU A 93 -8.04 4.83 12.06
CA GLU A 93 -7.50 4.12 10.90
C GLU A 93 -8.38 4.28 9.65
N VAL A 94 -9.72 4.31 9.79
CA VAL A 94 -10.64 4.62 8.69
C VAL A 94 -10.34 5.98 8.08
N TYR A 95 -10.16 7.01 8.93
CA TYR A 95 -9.85 8.36 8.46
C TYR A 95 -8.46 8.47 7.83
N GLU A 96 -7.47 7.79 8.37
CA GLU A 96 -6.13 7.72 7.75
C GLU A 96 -6.17 7.08 6.36
N ARG A 97 -6.90 5.99 6.24
CA ARG A 97 -7.06 5.29 4.96
C ARG A 97 -7.79 6.13 3.94
N PHE A 98 -8.85 6.80 4.37
CA PHE A 98 -9.62 7.71 3.52
C PHE A 98 -8.80 8.94 3.11
N ALA A 99 -8.05 9.55 4.03
CA ALA A 99 -7.14 10.65 3.72
C ALA A 99 -6.06 10.25 2.72
N LYS A 100 -5.48 9.05 2.85
CA LYS A 100 -4.53 8.51 1.89
C LYS A 100 -5.15 8.34 0.50
N HIS A 101 -6.39 7.87 0.41
CA HIS A 101 -7.13 7.81 -0.85
C HIS A 101 -7.34 9.20 -1.47
N ILE A 102 -7.76 10.18 -0.67
CA ILE A 102 -7.90 11.58 -1.11
C ILE A 102 -6.57 12.11 -1.66
N LEU A 103 -5.48 11.91 -0.93
CA LEU A 103 -4.16 12.37 -1.35
C LEU A 103 -3.73 11.77 -2.68
N VAL A 104 -3.80 10.46 -2.81
CA VAL A 104 -3.22 9.71 -3.94
C VAL A 104 -4.12 9.73 -5.18
N ASN A 105 -5.44 9.56 -5.00
CA ASN A 105 -6.37 9.34 -6.11
C ASN A 105 -7.19 10.58 -6.47
N LEU A 106 -7.45 11.47 -5.52
CA LEU A 106 -8.41 12.57 -5.67
C LEU A 106 -7.76 13.97 -5.71
N LYS A 107 -6.52 14.07 -6.19
CA LYS A 107 -5.76 15.32 -6.30
C LYS A 107 -5.42 16.01 -4.96
N GLY A 108 -5.55 15.29 -3.84
CA GLY A 108 -5.23 15.82 -2.51
C GLY A 108 -3.76 16.19 -2.37
N ILE A 109 -2.83 15.45 -3.00
CA ILE A 109 -1.41 15.82 -3.02
C ILE A 109 -1.23 17.20 -3.66
N THR A 110 -1.77 17.42 -4.86
CA THR A 110 -1.65 18.72 -5.54
C THR A 110 -2.27 19.86 -4.73
N PHE A 111 -3.36 19.58 -4.01
CA PHE A 111 -3.97 20.53 -3.07
C PHE A 111 -2.99 20.90 -1.95
N VAL A 112 -2.39 19.93 -1.27
CA VAL A 112 -1.46 20.13 -0.15
C VAL A 112 -0.17 20.80 -0.60
N GLU A 113 0.42 20.38 -1.74
CA GLU A 113 1.61 21.01 -2.34
C GLU A 113 1.37 22.48 -2.71
N THR A 114 0.18 22.78 -3.25
CA THR A 114 -0.17 24.16 -3.59
C THR A 114 -0.19 25.01 -2.33
N LEU A 115 -0.77 24.49 -1.24
CA LEU A 115 -0.77 25.17 0.06
C LEU A 115 0.64 25.37 0.60
N ALA A 116 1.48 24.34 0.60
CA ALA A 116 2.86 24.42 1.07
C ALA A 116 3.68 25.46 0.26
N THR A 117 3.48 25.50 -1.06
CA THR A 117 4.14 26.50 -1.94
C THR A 117 3.68 27.93 -1.62
N MET A 118 2.37 28.14 -1.41
CA MET A 118 1.83 29.45 -1.02
C MET A 118 2.35 29.89 0.34
N GLN A 119 2.44 28.97 1.31
CA GLN A 119 3.01 29.22 2.65
C GLN A 119 4.47 29.63 2.57
N ALA A 120 5.29 28.87 1.81
CA ALA A 120 6.70 29.19 1.62
C ALA A 120 6.92 30.55 0.95
N ALA A 121 6.00 30.96 0.07
CA ALA A 121 6.03 32.26 -0.60
C ALA A 121 5.45 33.41 0.27
N GLY A 122 4.92 33.13 1.47
CA GLY A 122 4.26 34.12 2.33
C GLY A 122 2.97 34.71 1.75
N GLU A 123 2.31 33.95 0.85
CA GLU A 123 1.06 34.38 0.22
C GLU A 123 -0.10 34.28 1.21
N GLU A 124 -1.07 35.21 1.08
CA GLU A 124 -2.33 35.11 1.82
C GLU A 124 -3.12 33.88 1.34
N ILE A 125 -3.44 32.97 2.24
CA ILE A 125 -4.17 31.74 1.93
C ILE A 125 -5.62 31.85 2.39
N ASN A 126 -6.52 31.92 1.42
CA ASN A 126 -7.95 31.78 1.58
C ASN A 126 -8.51 30.95 0.43
N LEU A 127 -9.79 30.55 0.52
CA LEU A 127 -10.42 29.68 -0.50
C LEU A 127 -10.36 30.26 -1.91
N HIS A 128 -10.37 31.56 -2.05
CA HIS A 128 -10.32 32.23 -3.36
C HIS A 128 -8.91 32.24 -3.96
N THR A 129 -7.91 32.63 -3.16
CA THR A 129 -6.50 32.62 -3.61
C THR A 129 -6.01 31.20 -3.90
N LEU A 130 -6.39 30.25 -3.04
CA LEU A 130 -6.09 28.83 -3.24
C LEU A 130 -6.75 28.28 -4.50
N GLY A 131 -8.04 28.58 -4.75
CA GLY A 131 -8.72 28.19 -5.98
C GLY A 131 -8.04 28.71 -7.23
N LYS A 132 -7.61 29.99 -7.24
CA LYS A 132 -6.85 30.58 -8.35
C LYS A 132 -5.49 29.88 -8.56
N ARG A 133 -4.79 29.54 -7.47
CA ARG A 133 -3.50 28.83 -7.56
C ARG A 133 -3.65 27.42 -8.13
N LEU A 134 -4.69 26.72 -7.72
CA LEU A 134 -5.02 25.39 -8.27
C LEU A 134 -5.36 25.48 -9.76
N GLU A 135 -6.13 26.50 -10.18
CA GLU A 135 -6.43 26.73 -11.60
C GLU A 135 -5.16 27.04 -12.43
N GLN A 136 -4.20 27.79 -11.89
CA GLN A 136 -2.89 28.01 -12.53
C GLN A 136 -2.08 26.71 -12.69
N ARG A 137 -2.27 25.74 -11.79
CA ARG A 137 -1.70 24.39 -11.89
C ARG A 137 -2.54 23.44 -12.76
N GLY A 138 -3.56 23.95 -13.45
CA GLY A 138 -4.40 23.20 -14.37
C GLY A 138 -5.60 22.49 -13.74
N LEU A 139 -5.81 22.62 -12.43
CA LEU A 139 -6.96 22.05 -11.74
C LEU A 139 -8.15 23.02 -11.76
N HIS A 140 -9.23 22.63 -12.42
CA HIS A 140 -10.44 23.45 -12.41
C HIS A 140 -11.22 23.29 -11.11
N VAL A 141 -11.40 24.42 -10.38
CA VAL A 141 -12.19 24.49 -9.14
C VAL A 141 -13.45 25.30 -9.39
N PRO A 142 -14.65 24.77 -9.16
CA PRO A 142 -15.89 25.51 -9.34
C PRO A 142 -16.00 26.68 -8.38
N ARG A 143 -16.71 27.72 -8.78
CA ARG A 143 -17.00 28.87 -7.91
C ARG A 143 -17.72 28.43 -6.63
N GLY A 144 -17.30 28.95 -5.49
CA GLY A 144 -17.92 28.66 -4.18
C GLY A 144 -17.05 27.81 -3.25
N ALA A 145 -15.98 27.21 -3.75
CA ALA A 145 -14.88 26.58 -2.99
C ALA A 145 -15.27 25.59 -1.84
N VAL A 146 -16.55 25.20 -1.72
CA VAL A 146 -17.04 24.23 -0.71
C VAL A 146 -16.27 22.91 -0.83
N HIS A 147 -15.90 22.50 -2.05
CA HIS A 147 -15.15 21.29 -2.32
C HIS A 147 -13.77 21.29 -1.66
N LEU A 148 -13.07 22.43 -1.69
CA LEU A 148 -11.75 22.59 -1.06
C LEU A 148 -11.86 22.52 0.46
N SER A 149 -12.90 23.14 1.02
CA SER A 149 -13.15 23.12 2.47
C SER A 149 -13.46 21.69 2.95
N SER A 150 -14.30 20.94 2.24
CA SER A 150 -14.62 19.55 2.60
C SER A 150 -13.40 18.65 2.52
N MET A 151 -12.60 18.77 1.46
CA MET A 151 -11.34 18.04 1.32
C MET A 151 -10.38 18.33 2.48
N ARG A 152 -10.18 19.62 2.84
CA ARG A 152 -9.35 20.00 3.98
C ARG A 152 -9.84 19.35 5.28
N LEU A 153 -11.16 19.39 5.53
CA LEU A 153 -11.73 18.83 6.76
C LEU A 153 -11.51 17.33 6.87
N TRP A 154 -11.65 16.56 5.78
CA TRP A 154 -11.34 15.14 5.78
C TRP A 154 -9.84 14.86 6.02
N LEU A 155 -8.97 15.66 5.43
CA LEU A 155 -7.53 15.55 5.66
C LEU A 155 -7.15 15.95 7.09
N ALA A 156 -7.91 16.85 7.72
CA ALA A 156 -7.73 17.23 9.12
C ALA A 156 -8.09 16.10 10.09
N GLN A 157 -9.07 15.22 9.76
CA GLN A 157 -9.38 14.04 10.57
C GLN A 157 -8.20 13.06 10.67
N ALA A 158 -7.34 13.02 9.66
CA ALA A 158 -6.12 12.23 9.66
C ALA A 158 -4.89 12.99 10.21
N GLY A 159 -5.07 14.22 10.72
CA GLY A 159 -4.02 15.03 11.33
C GLY A 159 -3.11 15.78 10.34
N ILE A 160 -3.48 15.85 9.04
CA ILE A 160 -2.71 16.63 8.04
C ILE A 160 -2.89 18.13 8.25
N PHE A 161 -4.06 18.54 8.72
CA PHE A 161 -4.35 19.89 9.22
C PHE A 161 -4.82 19.79 10.65
N ASP A 162 -4.63 20.87 11.43
CA ASP A 162 -5.16 20.93 12.78
C ASP A 162 -6.68 21.08 12.73
N ALA A 163 -7.42 20.07 13.18
CA ALA A 163 -8.88 20.06 13.21
C ALA A 163 -9.47 21.08 14.18
N SER A 164 -8.72 21.53 15.20
CA SER A 164 -9.16 22.54 16.17
C SER A 164 -9.15 23.97 15.61
N ILE A 165 -8.45 24.21 14.51
CA ILE A 165 -8.37 25.52 13.87
C ILE A 165 -9.56 25.70 12.94
N ILE A 166 -10.48 26.62 13.30
CA ILE A 166 -11.72 26.90 12.54
C ILE A 166 -11.56 28.13 11.63
N SER A 167 -10.63 29.02 11.95
CA SER A 167 -10.39 30.25 11.18
C SER A 167 -8.99 30.81 11.43
N GLY A 168 -8.58 31.76 10.60
CA GLY A 168 -7.30 32.43 10.73
C GLY A 168 -6.18 31.84 9.87
N PRO A 169 -4.96 32.40 9.93
CA PRO A 169 -3.86 32.09 9.04
C PRO A 169 -3.35 30.64 9.16
N ARG A 170 -3.55 30.01 10.31
CA ARG A 170 -3.13 28.61 10.55
C ARG A 170 -4.10 27.57 10.01
N LEU A 171 -5.27 27.97 9.49
CA LEU A 171 -6.31 27.06 9.01
C LEU A 171 -5.80 26.05 7.97
N TYR A 172 -4.86 26.45 7.15
CA TYR A 172 -4.28 25.66 6.07
C TYR A 172 -2.83 25.23 6.36
N GLU A 173 -2.37 25.38 7.59
CA GLU A 173 -1.02 24.94 7.96
C GLU A 173 -0.92 23.41 7.87
N VAL A 174 0.01 22.95 7.02
CA VAL A 174 0.18 21.52 6.74
C VAL A 174 1.11 20.90 7.78
N ASN A 175 0.65 19.85 8.44
CA ASN A 175 1.50 19.02 9.28
C ASN A 175 2.36 18.08 8.39
N GLN A 176 3.58 18.53 8.08
CA GLN A 176 4.52 17.84 7.20
C GLN A 176 4.90 16.46 7.74
N ALA A 177 5.12 16.33 9.06
CA ALA A 177 5.50 15.07 9.67
C ALA A 177 4.38 14.03 9.52
N ARG A 178 3.14 14.44 9.74
CA ARG A 178 1.97 13.57 9.59
C ARG A 178 1.72 13.17 8.13
N LEU A 179 1.88 14.12 7.22
CA LEU A 179 1.78 13.86 5.79
C LEU A 179 2.83 12.83 5.33
N GLN A 180 4.07 13.01 5.79
CA GLN A 180 5.18 12.08 5.51
C GLN A 180 4.91 10.69 6.09
N GLU A 181 4.37 10.60 7.29
CA GLU A 181 3.97 9.34 7.92
C GLU A 181 2.91 8.61 7.09
N LEU A 182 1.83 9.30 6.68
CA LEU A 182 0.74 8.73 5.90
C LEU A 182 1.15 8.29 4.49
N LEU A 183 2.00 9.05 3.83
CA LEU A 183 2.46 8.78 2.47
C LEU A 183 3.72 7.92 2.42
N GLY A 184 4.49 7.87 3.52
CA GLY A 184 5.78 7.22 3.58
C GLY A 184 6.90 8.01 2.86
N MET A 185 6.66 9.30 2.55
CA MET A 185 7.62 10.18 1.85
C MET A 185 7.30 11.66 2.10
N GLY A 186 8.31 12.54 2.02
CA GLY A 186 8.15 13.99 2.16
C GLY A 186 7.57 14.67 0.92
N LEU A 187 7.07 15.90 1.07
CA LEU A 187 6.50 16.68 -0.04
C LEU A 187 7.51 16.96 -1.17
N ASP A 188 8.77 17.21 -0.85
CA ASP A 188 9.80 17.47 -1.86
C ASP A 188 10.04 16.25 -2.77
N ALA A 189 9.89 15.03 -2.20
CA ALA A 189 9.91 13.80 -2.98
C ALA A 189 8.64 13.63 -3.84
N ILE A 190 7.50 14.15 -3.38
CA ILE A 190 6.21 14.07 -4.07
C ILE A 190 6.20 14.98 -5.31
N ASP A 191 6.78 16.18 -5.22
CA ASP A 191 6.81 17.13 -6.35
C ASP A 191 7.51 16.51 -7.58
N GLY A 192 8.58 15.78 -7.36
CA GLY A 192 9.21 14.95 -8.41
C GLY A 192 8.34 13.78 -8.87
N LEU A 193 7.58 13.16 -7.96
CA LEU A 193 6.77 11.97 -8.26
C LEU A 193 5.43 12.30 -8.92
N THR A 194 4.86 13.48 -8.70
CA THR A 194 3.60 13.91 -9.37
C THR A 194 3.79 14.13 -10.86
N GLN A 195 5.01 14.45 -11.30
CA GLN A 195 5.36 14.58 -12.72
C GLN A 195 5.53 13.21 -13.41
N LEU A 196 5.63 12.13 -12.64
CA LEU A 196 5.84 10.79 -13.14
C LEU A 196 4.53 10.12 -13.56
N ASN A 197 4.58 9.40 -14.69
CA ASN A 197 3.48 8.52 -15.08
C ASN A 197 3.49 7.20 -14.25
N ALA A 198 2.44 6.38 -14.41
CA ALA A 198 2.28 5.13 -13.66
C ALA A 198 3.48 4.17 -13.85
N ALA A 199 4.01 4.06 -15.08
CA ALA A 199 5.15 3.19 -15.39
C ALA A 199 6.44 3.66 -14.69
N GLN A 200 6.71 4.96 -14.71
CA GLN A 200 7.87 5.54 -14.04
C GLN A 200 7.80 5.37 -12.52
N ARG A 201 6.62 5.60 -11.92
CA ARG A 201 6.41 5.35 -10.47
C ARG A 201 6.60 3.88 -10.10
N ALA A 202 6.03 2.96 -10.88
CA ALA A 202 6.19 1.53 -10.66
C ALA A 202 7.66 1.10 -10.77
N PHE A 203 8.41 1.64 -11.72
CA PHE A 203 9.84 1.37 -11.88
C PHE A 203 10.65 1.83 -10.67
N LEU A 204 10.44 3.06 -10.18
CA LEU A 204 11.09 3.56 -8.96
C LEU A 204 10.73 2.73 -7.73
N ARG A 205 9.46 2.32 -7.60
CA ARG A 205 9.03 1.44 -6.51
C ARG A 205 9.71 0.07 -6.58
N ALA A 206 9.84 -0.52 -7.76
CA ALA A 206 10.58 -1.77 -7.94
C ALA A 206 12.04 -1.62 -7.51
N LEU A 207 12.69 -0.50 -7.85
CA LEU A 207 14.05 -0.20 -7.39
C LEU A 207 14.20 -0.18 -5.87
N THR A 208 13.17 0.23 -5.12
CA THR A 208 13.22 0.18 -3.64
C THR A 208 13.16 -1.25 -3.08
N ARG A 209 12.73 -2.23 -3.89
CA ARG A 209 12.60 -3.63 -3.46
C ARG A 209 13.86 -4.45 -3.69
N ILE A 210 14.68 -4.02 -4.65
CA ILE A 210 15.90 -4.72 -5.03
C ILE A 210 17.02 -4.37 -4.05
N ALA A 211 17.53 -5.37 -3.35
CA ALA A 211 18.65 -5.22 -2.42
C ALA A 211 20.03 -5.40 -3.09
N GLU A 212 20.06 -5.88 -4.36
CA GLU A 212 21.30 -6.04 -5.10
C GLU A 212 22.03 -4.68 -5.26
N PRO A 213 23.37 -4.69 -5.26
CA PRO A 213 24.15 -3.47 -5.50
C PRO A 213 24.00 -2.97 -6.94
N ASP A 214 24.13 -1.66 -7.12
CA ASP A 214 24.18 -1.02 -8.43
C ASP A 214 25.49 -1.38 -9.17
N PRO A 215 25.48 -1.45 -10.51
CA PRO A 215 24.38 -1.17 -11.42
C PRO A 215 23.43 -2.36 -11.63
N LEU A 216 22.16 -2.08 -11.84
CA LEU A 216 21.11 -3.07 -12.11
C LEU A 216 20.72 -3.08 -13.60
N VAL A 217 20.41 -4.24 -14.17
CA VAL A 217 19.89 -4.33 -15.55
C VAL A 217 18.46 -3.77 -15.60
N ALA A 218 18.26 -2.69 -16.37
CA ALA A 218 17.00 -1.95 -16.43
C ALA A 218 15.78 -2.84 -16.81
N ASN A 219 15.95 -3.79 -17.72
CA ASN A 219 14.89 -4.71 -18.09
C ASN A 219 14.45 -5.60 -16.91
N LYS A 220 15.39 -6.06 -16.06
CA LYS A 220 15.03 -6.84 -14.86
C LYS A 220 14.20 -6.02 -13.88
N VAL A 221 14.51 -4.74 -13.71
CA VAL A 221 13.73 -3.82 -12.87
C VAL A 221 12.33 -3.60 -13.45
N ALA A 222 12.23 -3.41 -14.78
CA ALA A 222 10.95 -3.25 -15.47
C ALA A 222 10.08 -4.53 -15.34
N ASP A 223 10.68 -5.71 -15.50
CA ASP A 223 9.99 -6.99 -15.34
C ASP A 223 9.46 -7.16 -13.91
N LEU A 224 10.27 -6.83 -12.90
CA LEU A 224 9.83 -6.86 -11.50
C LEU A 224 8.71 -5.86 -11.27
N ALA A 225 8.79 -4.66 -11.82
CA ALA A 225 7.74 -3.66 -11.74
C ALA A 225 6.44 -4.13 -12.41
N SER A 226 6.53 -4.81 -13.57
CA SER A 226 5.36 -5.43 -14.23
C SER A 226 4.68 -6.45 -13.33
N ILE A 227 5.46 -7.30 -12.72
CA ILE A 227 4.99 -8.37 -11.84
C ILE A 227 4.30 -7.81 -10.60
N LEU A 228 4.95 -6.85 -9.92
CA LEU A 228 4.46 -6.33 -8.64
C LEU A 228 3.29 -5.34 -8.78
N TYR A 229 3.26 -4.59 -9.88
CA TYR A 229 2.35 -3.43 -10.00
C TYR A 229 1.42 -3.52 -11.23
N GLY A 230 1.47 -4.61 -12.00
CA GLY A 230 0.60 -4.82 -13.15
C GLY A 230 0.79 -3.82 -14.29
N VAL A 231 1.98 -3.22 -14.42
CA VAL A 231 2.30 -2.23 -15.44
C VAL A 231 3.06 -2.90 -16.60
N GLU A 232 2.56 -2.76 -17.80
CA GLU A 232 3.25 -3.29 -18.98
C GLU A 232 4.36 -2.35 -19.46
N TYR A 233 5.54 -2.91 -19.75
CA TYR A 233 6.69 -2.19 -20.30
C TYR A 233 7.05 -2.72 -21.70
N ASN A 234 7.16 -1.79 -22.65
CA ASN A 234 7.80 -2.08 -23.90
C ASN A 234 9.31 -1.89 -23.75
N HIS A 235 10.08 -2.97 -23.72
CA HIS A 235 11.53 -2.93 -23.52
C HIS A 235 12.29 -2.09 -24.56
N LYS A 236 11.75 -1.96 -25.79
CA LYS A 236 12.36 -1.11 -26.83
C LYS A 236 12.17 0.38 -26.54
N GLU A 237 11.03 0.74 -25.96
CA GLU A 237 10.68 2.11 -25.61
C GLU A 237 11.06 2.47 -24.14
N LEU A 238 11.45 1.50 -23.34
CA LEU A 238 11.81 1.67 -21.92
C LEU A 238 12.80 2.84 -21.70
N PRO A 239 13.86 3.00 -22.53
CA PRO A 239 14.77 4.11 -22.33
C PRO A 239 14.11 5.47 -22.46
N LYS A 240 13.26 5.66 -23.48
CA LYS A 240 12.59 6.95 -23.73
C LYS A 240 11.42 7.22 -22.80
N SER A 241 10.64 6.20 -22.50
CA SER A 241 9.40 6.34 -21.71
C SER A 241 9.65 6.38 -20.21
N VAL A 242 10.74 5.76 -19.73
CA VAL A 242 11.01 5.57 -18.30
C VAL A 242 12.39 6.07 -17.91
N LEU A 243 13.47 5.53 -18.52
CA LEU A 243 14.82 5.75 -17.99
C LEU A 243 15.28 7.20 -18.15
N PHE A 244 15.10 7.80 -19.34
CA PHE A 244 15.56 9.17 -19.58
C PHE A 244 14.80 10.19 -18.74
N PRO A 245 13.44 10.14 -18.64
CA PRO A 245 12.73 11.02 -17.70
C PRO A 245 13.19 10.87 -16.26
N LEU A 246 13.40 9.66 -15.77
CA LEU A 246 13.88 9.43 -14.40
C LEU A 246 15.31 9.89 -14.17
N ARG A 247 16.17 9.77 -15.19
CA ARG A 247 17.53 10.31 -15.19
C ARG A 247 17.51 11.83 -15.16
N ASP A 248 16.70 12.46 -16.02
CA ASP A 248 16.61 13.90 -16.15
C ASP A 248 16.03 14.56 -14.87
N LEU A 249 15.18 13.83 -14.14
CA LEU A 249 14.71 14.20 -12.80
C LEU A 249 15.74 13.89 -11.70
N GLY A 250 16.84 13.22 -12.03
CA GLY A 250 17.95 12.95 -11.13
C GLY A 250 17.75 11.74 -10.19
N TYR A 251 16.73 10.89 -10.39
CA TYR A 251 16.51 9.71 -9.54
C TYR A 251 17.42 8.54 -9.86
N ILE A 252 17.79 8.36 -11.13
CA ILE A 252 18.68 7.29 -11.58
C ILE A 252 19.80 7.83 -12.48
N GLN A 253 20.89 7.10 -12.52
CA GLN A 253 21.82 7.13 -13.64
C GLN A 253 21.47 5.98 -14.57
N ALA A 254 21.48 6.23 -15.90
CA ALA A 254 21.19 5.22 -16.90
C ALA A 254 22.29 5.24 -17.97
N ALA A 255 22.96 4.12 -18.17
CA ALA A 255 24.03 3.93 -19.15
C ALA A 255 23.83 2.62 -19.90
N LYS A 256 24.34 2.52 -21.12
CA LYS A 256 24.41 1.24 -21.82
C LYS A 256 25.51 0.39 -21.23
N SER A 257 25.23 -0.90 -21.01
CA SER A 257 26.26 -1.85 -20.58
C SER A 257 27.46 -1.82 -21.55
N THR A 258 28.66 -1.88 -21.00
CA THR A 258 29.90 -1.91 -21.81
C THR A 258 30.37 -3.33 -22.11
N THR A 259 29.78 -4.33 -21.44
CA THR A 259 30.17 -5.75 -21.53
C THR A 259 29.24 -6.54 -22.44
N GLY A 260 29.77 -7.53 -23.17
CA GLY A 260 29.00 -8.44 -24.01
C GLY A 260 28.99 -8.11 -25.53
N ARG A 261 28.61 -9.10 -26.36
CA ARG A 261 28.36 -8.97 -27.81
C ARG A 261 26.86 -8.82 -28.06
N GLY A 262 26.46 -7.98 -29.05
CA GLY A 262 25.08 -7.76 -29.44
C GLY A 262 24.47 -6.46 -28.89
N ALA A 263 23.13 -6.35 -28.93
CA ALA A 263 22.39 -5.21 -28.39
C ALA A 263 22.58 -5.13 -26.87
N LYS A 264 23.22 -4.06 -26.41
CA LYS A 264 23.57 -3.91 -25.00
C LYS A 264 22.39 -3.37 -24.19
N PRO A 265 21.99 -4.04 -23.09
CA PRO A 265 20.94 -3.54 -22.22
C PRO A 265 21.36 -2.25 -21.51
N TYR A 266 20.40 -1.46 -21.12
CA TYR A 266 20.63 -0.35 -20.20
C TYR A 266 20.84 -0.89 -18.78
N GLU A 267 21.79 -0.29 -18.10
CA GLU A 267 22.03 -0.46 -16.66
C GLU A 267 21.62 0.80 -15.95
N VAL A 268 21.05 0.66 -14.76
CA VAL A 268 20.60 1.77 -13.92
C VAL A 268 21.26 1.70 -12.56
N SER A 269 21.63 2.87 -12.05
CA SER A 269 22.15 3.03 -10.69
C SER A 269 21.32 4.05 -9.93
N ARG A 270 21.02 3.75 -8.67
CA ARG A 270 20.29 4.62 -7.76
C ARG A 270 21.14 5.81 -7.37
N THR A 271 20.61 7.02 -7.49
CA THR A 271 21.30 8.25 -7.08
C THR A 271 21.14 8.51 -5.60
N LEU A 272 21.90 9.49 -5.08
CA LEU A 272 21.70 9.99 -3.72
C LEU A 272 20.29 10.57 -3.53
N LYS A 273 19.78 11.31 -4.54
CA LYS A 273 18.40 11.83 -4.54
C LYS A 273 17.36 10.72 -4.39
N PHE A 274 17.48 9.64 -5.17
CA PHE A 274 16.59 8.47 -5.04
C PHE A 274 16.63 7.88 -3.63
N ARG A 275 17.82 7.74 -3.04
CA ARG A 275 17.95 7.19 -1.69
C ARG A 275 17.29 8.08 -0.66
N GLN A 276 17.61 9.37 -0.65
CA GLN A 276 17.10 10.33 0.33
C GLN A 276 15.58 10.58 0.21
N GLU A 277 15.06 10.74 -1.01
CA GLU A 277 13.68 11.15 -1.22
C GLU A 277 12.69 9.98 -1.33
N ILE A 278 13.15 8.80 -1.75
CA ILE A 278 12.25 7.66 -2.04
C ILE A 278 12.55 6.47 -1.14
N SER A 279 13.80 6.00 -1.12
CA SER A 279 14.14 4.73 -0.47
C SER A 279 14.19 4.86 1.05
N GLU A 280 14.95 5.81 1.58
CA GLU A 280 15.16 5.99 3.03
C GLU A 280 13.86 6.25 3.80
N PRO A 281 12.95 7.16 3.38
CA PRO A 281 11.72 7.38 4.12
C PRO A 281 10.87 6.13 4.26
N ILE A 282 10.72 5.36 3.16
CA ILE A 282 9.94 4.11 3.15
C ILE A 282 10.55 3.08 4.11
N LEU A 283 11.88 2.92 4.06
CA LEU A 283 12.57 1.91 4.83
C LEU A 283 12.71 2.29 6.29
N THR A 284 12.88 3.59 6.59
CA THR A 284 12.89 4.10 7.97
C THR A 284 11.54 3.83 8.66
N ALA A 285 10.43 4.14 7.99
CA ALA A 285 9.10 3.87 8.53
C ALA A 285 8.86 2.36 8.82
N VAL A 286 9.35 1.48 7.94
CA VAL A 286 9.29 0.01 8.18
C VAL A 286 10.21 -0.38 9.34
N ALA A 287 11.43 0.17 9.39
CA ALA A 287 12.41 -0.15 10.42
C ALA A 287 11.96 0.28 11.82
N GLU A 288 11.38 1.46 11.94
CA GLU A 288 10.82 1.97 13.19
C GLU A 288 9.69 1.06 13.70
N LYS A 289 8.74 0.71 12.83
CA LYS A 289 7.65 -0.23 13.17
C LYS A 289 8.17 -1.63 13.54
N ALA A 290 9.20 -2.09 12.87
CA ALA A 290 9.80 -3.39 13.11
C ALA A 290 10.80 -3.40 14.30
N GLY A 291 11.19 -2.22 14.80
CA GLY A 291 12.23 -2.09 15.84
C GLY A 291 13.60 -2.56 15.36
N LEU A 292 13.91 -2.33 14.07
CA LEU A 292 15.19 -2.68 13.44
C LEU A 292 15.94 -1.42 13.03
N VAL A 293 17.29 -1.54 12.94
CA VAL A 293 18.11 -0.43 12.46
C VAL A 293 17.96 -0.29 10.94
N PRO A 294 17.59 0.92 10.43
CA PRO A 294 17.35 1.13 9.00
C PRO A 294 18.49 0.65 8.09
N LYS A 295 19.74 0.90 8.49
CA LYS A 295 20.94 0.52 7.75
C LYS A 295 21.00 -0.98 7.43
N GLU A 296 20.61 -1.84 8.37
CA GLU A 296 20.61 -3.30 8.18
C GLU A 296 19.58 -3.75 7.15
N LEU A 297 18.47 -3.01 7.01
CA LEU A 297 17.44 -3.30 6.01
C LEU A 297 17.87 -2.89 4.60
N PHE A 298 18.71 -1.86 4.46
CA PHE A 298 19.14 -1.34 3.15
C PHE A 298 20.28 -2.10 2.53
N GLU A 299 21.24 -2.47 3.35
CA GLU A 299 22.58 -2.87 2.89
C GLU A 299 22.76 -4.39 2.82
N LYS A 300 21.79 -5.19 3.33
CA LYS A 300 21.90 -6.65 3.30
C LYS A 300 21.09 -7.28 2.17
N PRO A 301 21.73 -7.74 1.09
CA PRO A 301 21.08 -8.55 0.07
C PRO A 301 20.65 -9.91 0.65
N LEU A 302 19.67 -10.56 0.01
CA LEU A 302 19.15 -11.86 0.46
C LEU A 302 20.25 -12.91 0.62
N SER A 303 21.23 -12.93 -0.29
CA SER A 303 22.40 -13.84 -0.21
C SER A 303 23.18 -13.69 1.10
N GLN A 304 23.34 -12.46 1.59
CA GLN A 304 24.02 -12.19 2.87
C GLN A 304 23.14 -12.55 4.06
N ILE A 305 21.84 -12.27 4.00
CA ILE A 305 20.88 -12.71 5.03
C ILE A 305 20.92 -14.24 5.17
N LEU A 306 20.92 -14.97 4.04
CA LEU A 306 21.04 -16.44 4.04
C LEU A 306 22.40 -16.96 4.56
N ALA A 307 23.48 -16.20 4.36
CA ALA A 307 24.77 -16.51 4.95
C ALA A 307 24.77 -16.32 6.48
N ASP A 308 24.17 -15.24 6.97
CA ASP A 308 24.06 -14.94 8.41
C ASP A 308 23.22 -16.00 9.15
N LEU A 309 22.23 -16.60 8.48
CA LEU A 309 21.43 -17.73 9.03
C LEU A 309 22.28 -18.99 9.30
N LYS A 310 23.47 -19.12 8.71
CA LYS A 310 24.44 -20.18 8.97
C LYS A 310 25.40 -19.86 10.11
N SER A 311 25.40 -18.64 10.64
CA SER A 311 26.27 -18.20 11.74
C SER A 311 26.14 -19.14 12.96
N PRO A 312 27.22 -19.41 13.71
CA PRO A 312 27.12 -20.10 14.99
C PRO A 312 26.45 -19.26 16.08
N ASN A 313 26.45 -17.93 15.92
CA ASN A 313 25.88 -17.00 16.90
C ASN A 313 24.35 -16.94 16.77
N LYS A 314 23.65 -17.27 17.86
CA LYS A 314 22.17 -17.29 17.91
C LYS A 314 21.56 -15.91 17.66
N HIS A 315 22.19 -14.83 18.18
CA HIS A 315 21.69 -13.48 18.00
C HIS A 315 21.76 -13.05 16.52
N VAL A 316 22.86 -13.36 15.84
CA VAL A 316 23.01 -13.11 14.39
C VAL A 316 21.95 -13.87 13.59
N LYS A 317 21.71 -15.14 13.94
CA LYS A 317 20.64 -15.95 13.30
C LYS A 317 19.26 -15.36 13.53
N GLY A 318 18.96 -14.97 14.76
CA GLY A 318 17.67 -14.35 15.12
C GLY A 318 17.41 -13.09 14.33
N LEU A 319 18.39 -12.17 14.30
CA LEU A 319 18.31 -10.95 13.51
C LEU A 319 18.20 -11.24 12.01
N ALA A 320 18.93 -12.22 11.49
CA ALA A 320 18.84 -12.62 10.08
C ALA A 320 17.45 -13.15 9.70
N LEU A 321 16.76 -13.86 10.61
CA LEU A 321 15.38 -14.27 10.39
C LEU A 321 14.40 -13.09 10.39
N GLU A 322 14.58 -12.13 11.29
CA GLU A 322 13.79 -10.90 11.29
C GLU A 322 13.98 -10.15 9.98
N LEU A 323 15.23 -10.00 9.51
CA LEU A 323 15.55 -9.39 8.23
C LEU A 323 14.96 -10.16 7.05
N LEU A 324 14.96 -11.48 7.07
CA LEU A 324 14.32 -12.31 6.04
C LEU A 324 12.82 -12.07 5.98
N ALA A 325 12.14 -12.05 7.14
CA ALA A 325 10.70 -11.80 7.20
C ALA A 325 10.34 -10.41 6.66
N ILE A 326 11.10 -9.37 7.04
CA ILE A 326 10.91 -8.00 6.52
C ILE A 326 11.25 -7.92 5.04
N TYR A 327 12.33 -8.58 4.59
CA TYR A 327 12.72 -8.63 3.17
C TYR A 327 11.56 -9.20 2.31
N LEU A 328 11.00 -10.34 2.71
CA LEU A 328 9.89 -10.97 1.99
C LEU A 328 8.62 -10.12 2.05
N THR A 329 8.29 -9.53 3.21
CA THR A 329 7.18 -8.59 3.35
C THR A 329 7.29 -7.45 2.34
N ARG A 330 8.48 -6.87 2.19
CA ARG A 330 8.76 -5.81 1.22
C ARG A 330 8.72 -6.33 -0.23
N LEU A 331 9.34 -7.46 -0.50
CA LEU A 331 9.42 -8.03 -1.85
C LEU A 331 8.02 -8.32 -2.43
N ILE A 332 7.07 -8.73 -1.59
CA ILE A 332 5.67 -9.01 -1.98
C ILE A 332 4.78 -7.76 -1.93
N ASP A 333 5.33 -6.58 -1.59
CA ASP A 333 4.62 -5.30 -1.42
C ASP A 333 3.53 -5.33 -0.35
N LEU A 334 3.81 -5.99 0.77
CA LEU A 334 2.94 -5.99 1.94
C LEU A 334 3.31 -4.85 2.90
N ASP A 335 2.34 -4.40 3.68
CA ASP A 335 2.50 -3.43 4.76
C ASP A 335 2.69 -4.14 6.10
N PHE A 336 3.87 -4.00 6.69
CA PHE A 336 4.19 -4.60 7.98
C PHE A 336 3.29 -4.03 9.09
N LYS A 337 2.65 -4.89 9.86
CA LYS A 337 1.76 -4.50 10.99
C LYS A 337 2.38 -4.80 12.34
N GLY A 338 3.06 -5.90 12.50
CA GLY A 338 3.69 -6.25 13.77
C GLY A 338 4.31 -7.64 13.79
N TRP A 339 5.02 -7.92 14.87
CA TRP A 339 5.60 -9.22 15.15
C TRP A 339 4.62 -10.11 15.91
N LEU A 340 4.47 -11.36 15.48
CA LEU A 340 3.92 -12.44 16.31
C LEU A 340 5.03 -13.11 17.12
N LEU A 341 6.22 -13.23 16.52
CA LEU A 341 7.40 -13.79 17.15
C LEU A 341 8.65 -13.13 16.59
N ARG A 342 9.56 -12.71 17.47
CA ARG A 342 10.85 -12.15 17.09
C ARG A 342 11.95 -13.21 17.14
N GLY A 343 12.80 -13.24 16.12
CA GLY A 343 13.90 -14.20 16.02
C GLY A 343 14.95 -14.04 17.11
N ALA A 344 15.21 -12.81 17.55
CA ALA A 344 16.16 -12.53 18.64
C ALA A 344 15.70 -13.03 20.00
N ASP A 345 14.38 -13.09 20.25
CA ASP A 345 13.78 -13.47 21.54
C ASP A 345 13.35 -14.94 21.58
N SER A 346 13.38 -15.63 20.41
CA SER A 346 12.90 -16.99 20.28
C SER A 346 13.93 -18.01 20.75
N ARG A 347 13.49 -19.03 21.50
CA ARG A 347 14.30 -20.22 21.80
C ARG A 347 14.54 -21.08 20.56
N ASP A 348 13.56 -21.15 19.70
CA ASP A 348 13.59 -21.76 18.38
C ASP A 348 13.92 -20.69 17.36
N VAL A 349 14.85 -20.92 16.47
CA VAL A 349 15.33 -19.93 15.49
C VAL A 349 14.22 -19.66 14.46
N GLU A 350 13.29 -18.81 14.84
CA GLU A 350 12.03 -18.50 14.14
C GLU A 350 11.66 -17.03 14.28
N ALA A 351 11.20 -16.41 13.20
CA ALA A 351 10.60 -15.07 13.21
C ALA A 351 9.25 -15.11 12.49
N GLU A 352 8.25 -14.40 13.02
CA GLU A 352 6.91 -14.42 12.47
C GLU A 352 6.28 -13.01 12.52
N VAL A 353 5.73 -12.57 11.40
CA VAL A 353 5.13 -11.25 11.24
C VAL A 353 3.70 -11.34 10.73
N ILE A 354 2.90 -10.34 11.07
CA ILE A 354 1.64 -10.02 10.41
C ILE A 354 1.85 -8.82 9.49
N ALA A 355 1.35 -8.95 8.28
CA ALA A 355 1.36 -7.90 7.27
C ALA A 355 0.03 -7.90 6.50
N ASP A 356 -0.38 -6.73 6.01
CA ASP A 356 -1.58 -6.61 5.18
C ASP A 356 -1.18 -6.30 3.73
N HIS A 357 -1.96 -6.80 2.79
CA HIS A 357 -1.74 -6.44 1.40
C HIS A 357 -2.06 -4.97 1.19
N ARG A 358 -1.11 -4.20 0.64
CA ARG A 358 -1.20 -2.73 0.55
C ARG A 358 -2.44 -2.23 -0.20
N HIS A 359 -2.90 -2.99 -1.20
CA HIS A 359 -4.06 -2.64 -2.03
C HIS A 359 -5.32 -3.45 -1.69
N MET A 360 -5.21 -4.46 -0.84
CA MET A 360 -6.31 -5.30 -0.35
C MET A 360 -6.10 -5.63 1.13
N PRO A 361 -6.36 -4.67 2.04
CA PRO A 361 -6.09 -4.83 3.48
C PRO A 361 -6.90 -5.94 4.15
N SER A 362 -8.04 -6.34 3.55
CA SER A 362 -8.77 -7.55 3.98
C SER A 362 -7.97 -8.83 3.77
N ASN A 363 -6.93 -8.80 2.94
CA ASN A 363 -6.02 -9.92 2.70
C ASN A 363 -4.81 -9.82 3.65
N ARG A 364 -5.02 -10.27 4.87
CA ARG A 364 -3.97 -10.36 5.89
C ARG A 364 -3.05 -11.53 5.63
N TRP A 365 -1.76 -11.28 5.74
CA TRP A 365 -0.69 -12.24 5.58
C TRP A 365 0.01 -12.48 6.90
N GLN A 366 0.28 -13.73 7.16
CA GLN A 366 1.20 -14.17 8.22
C GLN A 366 2.43 -14.74 7.53
N ILE A 367 3.61 -14.21 7.82
CA ILE A 367 4.87 -14.70 7.26
C ILE A 367 5.68 -15.29 8.39
N GLN A 368 5.91 -16.59 8.33
CA GLN A 368 6.73 -17.34 9.26
C GLN A 368 8.06 -17.72 8.59
N CYS A 369 9.18 -17.28 9.15
CA CYS A 369 10.53 -17.66 8.71
C CYS A 369 11.19 -18.55 9.76
N ARG A 370 11.65 -19.73 9.36
CA ARG A 370 12.25 -20.72 10.24
C ARG A 370 13.59 -21.20 9.72
N ASN A 371 14.61 -21.17 10.60
CA ASN A 371 15.92 -21.71 10.28
C ASN A 371 16.03 -23.17 10.78
N ALA A 372 15.45 -24.09 10.02
CA ALA A 372 15.42 -25.52 10.34
C ALA A 372 15.83 -26.34 9.12
N LYS A 373 16.51 -27.49 9.33
CA LYS A 373 16.85 -28.40 8.24
C LYS A 373 15.61 -29.07 7.63
N GLN A 374 14.64 -29.36 8.45
CA GLN A 374 13.37 -30.00 8.07
C GLN A 374 12.24 -29.35 8.86
N VAL A 375 11.13 -29.09 8.20
CA VAL A 375 9.88 -28.58 8.78
C VAL A 375 8.84 -29.68 8.68
N ASP A 376 8.25 -30.07 9.80
CA ASP A 376 7.25 -31.15 9.87
C ASP A 376 5.83 -30.56 10.07
N MET A 377 4.85 -31.43 10.17
CA MET A 377 3.43 -31.13 10.33
C MET A 377 3.17 -30.20 11.53
N ASP A 378 3.78 -30.51 12.68
CA ASP A 378 3.56 -29.76 13.93
C ASP A 378 4.02 -28.30 13.83
N ASP A 379 5.05 -28.04 13.02
CA ASP A 379 5.56 -26.70 12.76
C ASP A 379 4.53 -25.85 12.01
N ILE A 380 3.91 -26.42 10.96
CA ILE A 380 2.86 -25.72 10.19
C ILE A 380 1.60 -25.59 11.04
N ALA A 381 1.22 -26.61 11.80
CA ALA A 381 0.07 -26.57 12.70
C ALA A 381 0.21 -25.47 13.75
N THR A 382 1.41 -25.31 14.31
CA THR A 382 1.73 -24.26 15.28
C THR A 382 1.61 -22.86 14.66
N ALA A 383 2.13 -22.67 13.44
CA ALA A 383 2.01 -21.40 12.72
C ALA A 383 0.53 -21.03 12.45
N VAL A 384 -0.23 -21.97 11.91
CA VAL A 384 -1.67 -21.81 11.66
C VAL A 384 -2.41 -21.50 12.96
N GLY A 385 -2.08 -22.20 14.06
CA GLY A 385 -2.69 -21.99 15.37
C GLY A 385 -2.41 -20.60 15.94
N ARG A 386 -1.17 -20.10 15.83
CA ARG A 386 -0.81 -18.74 16.26
C ARG A 386 -1.55 -17.67 15.47
N GLY A 387 -1.71 -17.87 14.17
CA GLY A 387 -2.43 -16.95 13.29
C GLY A 387 -3.93 -16.87 13.54
N PHE A 388 -4.52 -17.85 14.24
CA PHE A 388 -5.98 -17.96 14.39
C PHE A 388 -6.64 -16.69 14.93
N SER A 389 -6.01 -16.03 15.91
CA SER A 389 -6.52 -14.79 16.52
C SER A 389 -6.51 -13.60 15.56
N PHE A 390 -5.65 -13.61 14.55
CA PHE A 390 -5.48 -12.54 13.56
C PHE A 390 -6.20 -12.79 12.26
N ARG A 391 -6.78 -14.01 12.09
CA ARG A 391 -7.54 -14.43 10.91
C ARG A 391 -6.83 -14.11 9.58
N PRO A 392 -5.60 -14.56 9.34
CA PRO A 392 -4.92 -14.34 8.09
C PRO A 392 -5.66 -15.04 6.95
N SER A 393 -5.65 -14.44 5.78
CA SER A 393 -6.10 -15.09 4.53
C SER A 393 -4.98 -15.95 3.94
N PHE A 394 -3.73 -15.57 4.21
CA PHE A 394 -2.53 -16.23 3.71
C PHE A 394 -1.54 -16.52 4.84
N VAL A 395 -0.98 -17.72 4.85
CA VAL A 395 0.20 -18.10 5.65
C VAL A 395 1.33 -18.42 4.69
N LEU A 396 2.38 -17.61 4.72
CA LEU A 396 3.63 -17.87 4.00
C LEU A 396 4.62 -18.50 4.97
N SER A 397 4.83 -19.80 4.88
CA SER A 397 5.83 -20.49 5.68
C SER A 397 7.11 -20.65 4.88
N VAL A 398 8.21 -20.19 5.45
CA VAL A 398 9.53 -20.09 4.81
C VAL A 398 10.54 -20.84 5.64
N THR A 399 11.35 -21.69 4.99
CA THR A 399 12.41 -22.43 5.69
C THR A 399 13.74 -22.40 4.94
N THR A 400 14.83 -22.38 5.69
CA THR A 400 16.19 -22.55 5.16
C THR A 400 16.53 -24.02 4.82
N GLY A 401 15.63 -24.94 5.14
CA GLY A 401 15.73 -26.37 4.80
C GLY A 401 14.64 -26.81 3.84
N CYS A 402 13.99 -27.92 4.14
CA CYS A 402 12.93 -28.49 3.32
C CYS A 402 11.66 -28.78 4.13
N PHE A 403 10.52 -28.77 3.47
CA PHE A 403 9.26 -29.24 4.05
C PHE A 403 9.13 -30.75 3.86
N MET A 404 8.89 -31.46 4.96
CA MET A 404 8.59 -32.89 4.90
C MET A 404 7.23 -33.13 4.23
N GLN A 405 7.05 -34.34 3.69
CA GLN A 405 5.78 -34.69 3.03
C GLN A 405 4.57 -34.53 3.97
N ARG A 406 4.73 -34.83 5.26
CA ARG A 406 3.68 -34.63 6.28
C ARG A 406 3.28 -33.17 6.43
N ALA A 407 4.25 -32.24 6.40
CA ALA A 407 3.99 -30.81 6.46
C ALA A 407 3.18 -30.34 5.24
N ARG A 408 3.56 -30.76 4.03
CA ARG A 408 2.83 -30.45 2.79
C ARG A 408 1.41 -31.07 2.80
N HIS A 409 1.28 -32.28 3.30
CA HIS A 409 -0.03 -32.93 3.42
C HIS A 409 -0.92 -32.20 4.42
N TYR A 410 -0.39 -31.81 5.57
CA TYR A 410 -1.13 -31.01 6.55
C TYR A 410 -1.56 -29.64 5.98
N ALA A 411 -0.65 -28.92 5.30
CA ALA A 411 -0.97 -27.66 4.65
C ALA A 411 -2.13 -27.80 3.66
N ASN A 412 -2.09 -28.80 2.80
CA ASN A 412 -3.18 -29.12 1.87
C ASN A 412 -4.49 -29.42 2.61
N ARG A 413 -4.44 -30.20 3.68
CA ARG A 413 -5.62 -30.53 4.48
C ARG A 413 -6.21 -29.32 5.19
N ALA A 414 -5.36 -28.45 5.76
CA ALA A 414 -5.80 -27.21 6.39
C ALA A 414 -6.47 -26.26 5.38
N MET A 415 -5.90 -26.14 4.16
CA MET A 415 -6.50 -25.36 3.08
C MET A 415 -7.84 -25.93 2.60
N GLN A 416 -7.99 -27.25 2.58
CA GLN A 416 -9.27 -27.90 2.26
C GLN A 416 -10.37 -27.59 3.27
N LEU A 417 -10.04 -27.50 4.56
CA LEU A 417 -10.98 -27.33 5.66
C LEU A 417 -11.25 -25.87 6.03
N SER A 418 -10.58 -24.92 5.39
CA SER A 418 -10.69 -23.49 5.73
C SER A 418 -10.55 -22.59 4.51
N ASN A 419 -10.79 -21.27 4.71
CA ASN A 419 -10.52 -20.25 3.69
C ASN A 419 -9.04 -19.86 3.60
N LEU A 420 -8.20 -20.41 4.47
CA LEU A 420 -6.78 -20.11 4.52
C LEU A 420 -6.06 -20.59 3.26
N GLN A 421 -5.06 -19.84 2.81
CA GLN A 421 -4.09 -20.27 1.81
C GLN A 421 -2.72 -20.39 2.45
N ILE A 422 -2.07 -21.55 2.30
CA ILE A 422 -0.76 -21.83 2.88
C ILE A 422 0.24 -21.98 1.72
N LEU A 423 1.22 -21.09 1.67
CA LEU A 423 2.27 -21.05 0.66
C LEU A 423 3.59 -21.46 1.31
N LEU A 424 4.36 -22.32 0.67
CA LEU A 424 5.56 -22.93 1.23
C LEU A 424 6.79 -22.55 0.40
N ILE A 425 7.72 -21.80 0.98
CA ILE A 425 9.00 -21.42 0.37
C ILE A 425 10.13 -22.17 1.07
N ASP A 426 10.85 -23.01 0.37
CA ASP A 426 11.98 -23.78 0.90
C ASP A 426 13.35 -23.20 0.51
N THR A 427 14.42 -23.88 0.90
CA THR A 427 15.80 -23.44 0.63
C THR A 427 16.09 -23.28 -0.86
N TYR A 428 15.49 -24.12 -1.72
CA TYR A 428 15.70 -24.04 -3.16
C TYR A 428 15.10 -22.75 -3.73
N ASP A 429 13.89 -22.42 -3.28
CA ASP A 429 13.23 -21.17 -3.64
C ASP A 429 14.01 -19.95 -3.15
N LEU A 430 14.53 -19.98 -1.90
CA LEU A 430 15.35 -18.90 -1.35
C LEU A 430 16.65 -18.68 -2.13
N ILE A 431 17.31 -19.76 -2.58
CA ILE A 431 18.51 -19.65 -3.43
C ILE A 431 18.17 -19.03 -4.78
N ASN A 432 17.07 -19.42 -5.39
CA ASN A 432 16.61 -18.84 -6.64
C ASN A 432 16.27 -17.35 -6.47
N LEU A 433 15.58 -16.98 -5.40
CA LEU A 433 15.30 -15.58 -5.05
C LEU A 433 16.57 -14.75 -4.81
N ALA A 434 17.59 -15.35 -4.18
CA ALA A 434 18.86 -14.68 -3.95
C ALA A 434 19.65 -14.43 -5.24
N SER A 435 19.39 -15.20 -6.30
CA SER A 435 19.98 -15.03 -7.62
C SER A 435 19.15 -14.12 -8.53
N ASP A 436 17.84 -14.12 -8.38
CA ASP A 436 16.90 -13.30 -9.15
C ASP A 436 15.59 -13.06 -8.38
N GLU A 437 15.41 -11.85 -7.86
CA GLU A 437 14.22 -11.47 -7.08
C GLU A 437 12.91 -11.60 -7.84
N ARG A 438 12.95 -11.59 -9.20
CA ARG A 438 11.76 -11.79 -10.04
C ARG A 438 11.14 -13.20 -9.88
N MET A 439 11.93 -14.16 -9.40
CA MET A 439 11.45 -15.52 -9.14
C MET A 439 10.32 -15.58 -8.12
N ILE A 440 10.14 -14.52 -7.28
CA ILE A 440 9.04 -14.47 -6.30
C ILE A 440 7.68 -14.68 -6.96
N ALA A 441 7.44 -14.11 -8.13
CA ALA A 441 6.17 -14.26 -8.83
C ALA A 441 5.88 -15.70 -9.24
N SER A 442 6.88 -16.39 -9.82
CA SER A 442 6.71 -17.77 -10.24
C SER A 442 6.57 -18.73 -9.05
N ILE A 443 7.25 -18.41 -7.93
CA ILE A 443 7.12 -19.18 -6.69
C ILE A 443 5.70 -19.00 -6.11
N LEU A 444 5.23 -17.78 -5.98
CA LEU A 444 3.89 -17.50 -5.45
C LEU A 444 2.78 -18.04 -6.37
N ASP A 445 2.95 -17.96 -7.69
CA ASP A 445 2.01 -18.52 -8.66
C ASP A 445 1.95 -20.06 -8.55
N ARG A 446 3.10 -20.73 -8.47
CA ARG A 446 3.17 -22.18 -8.24
C ARG A 446 2.42 -22.58 -6.97
N GLU A 447 2.73 -21.93 -5.85
CA GLU A 447 2.11 -22.25 -4.55
C GLU A 447 0.61 -21.90 -4.55
N SER A 448 0.21 -20.80 -5.17
CA SER A 448 -1.20 -20.43 -5.30
C SER A 448 -2.00 -21.41 -6.15
N ARG A 449 -1.42 -21.96 -7.23
CA ARG A 449 -2.04 -23.02 -8.04
C ARG A 449 -2.19 -24.30 -7.23
N GLN A 450 -1.18 -24.69 -6.42
CA GLN A 450 -1.29 -25.83 -5.52
C GLN A 450 -2.38 -25.63 -4.47
N ALA A 451 -2.45 -24.45 -3.86
CA ALA A 451 -3.49 -24.10 -2.91
C ALA A 451 -4.90 -24.19 -3.53
N LYS A 452 -5.05 -23.68 -4.75
CA LYS A 452 -6.31 -23.77 -5.51
C LYS A 452 -6.69 -25.21 -5.80
N ALA A 453 -5.75 -26.01 -6.32
CA ALA A 453 -5.98 -27.41 -6.62
C ALA A 453 -6.36 -28.22 -5.35
N ALA A 454 -5.71 -27.95 -4.21
CA ALA A 454 -6.05 -28.56 -2.94
C ALA A 454 -7.52 -28.28 -2.52
N LYS A 455 -8.00 -27.06 -2.71
CA LYS A 455 -9.40 -26.66 -2.43
C LYS A 455 -10.40 -27.27 -3.40
N GLU A 456 -10.09 -27.30 -4.69
CA GLU A 456 -10.99 -27.82 -5.75
C GLU A 456 -11.17 -29.34 -5.65
N SER A 457 -10.18 -30.09 -5.14
CA SER A 457 -10.28 -31.55 -4.96
C SER A 457 -11.41 -31.98 -4.00
N GLN A 458 -11.97 -31.09 -3.21
CA GLN A 458 -13.14 -31.34 -2.34
C GLN A 458 -14.49 -31.06 -3.03
N LEU A 459 -14.51 -30.22 -4.07
CA LEU A 459 -15.76 -29.85 -4.73
C LEU A 459 -16.27 -30.94 -5.68
N THR A 460 -15.37 -31.78 -6.19
CA THR A 460 -15.69 -32.82 -7.15
C THR A 460 -16.68 -33.89 -6.61
N PRO A 461 -16.62 -34.35 -5.33
CA PRO A 461 -17.59 -35.28 -4.78
C PRO A 461 -18.95 -34.69 -4.44
N LEU A 462 -19.07 -33.34 -4.37
CA LEU A 462 -20.33 -32.65 -4.03
C LEU A 462 -21.14 -32.27 -5.27
N LEU A 463 -20.53 -32.37 -6.46
CA LEU A 463 -21.16 -32.04 -7.75
C LEU A 463 -21.40 -33.28 -8.62
N ALA A 464 -21.01 -34.48 -8.15
CA ALA A 464 -21.30 -35.77 -8.74
C ALA A 464 -22.45 -36.46 -7.99
#